data_39d34241c12bd1be1fd4d07d6e9ae65c
#
_entry.id   39d34241c12bd1be1fd4d07d6e9ae65c
#
_cell.length_a   1.000
_cell.length_b   1.000
_cell.length_c   1.000
_cell.angle_alpha   90.00
_cell.angle_beta   90.00
_cell.angle_gamma   90.00
#
_symmetry.space_group_name_H-M   'P 1'
#
loop_
_entity.id
_entity.type
_entity.pdbx_description
1 polymer ?
#
loop_
_entity_poly.entity_id
_entity_poly.type
_entity_poly.pdbx_seq_one_letter_code
_entity_poly.pdbx_strand_id
1 'polypeptide(L)'
;GSEMCIRDSKQTFLDIYDDSMWLINLVENILSISRIEDGRMNLSISTELVSEVFEEALRHTNRHSGQHTITVQMDDDLLLAHMDAKLVVQVLINLVDNAIKYTPAGSHIVLSAAAQGESAVIRVSDDGPGIPDEAKEKVFEMFSTGEKRISDSRRSLGLGLALCRTIIAAHGGTITLSDNTPHGCIFTFTLPLGAVSYTHL
;
A
#
# COMPACT_ATOMS: atom_id res chain seq x y z
N GLY A 1 -21.45 -18.82 34.03
CA GLY A 1 -22.11 -17.59 33.54
C GLY A 1 -21.23 -16.37 33.51
N SER A 2 -20.34 -16.19 34.47
CA SER A 2 -19.50 -14.99 34.59
C SER A 2 -18.35 -14.93 33.55
N GLU A 3 -17.68 -16.02 33.28
CA GLU A 3 -16.55 -16.06 32.33
C GLU A 3 -16.99 -15.90 30.85
N MET A 4 -18.18 -16.41 30.52
CA MET A 4 -18.78 -16.26 29.19
C MET A 4 -19.16 -14.81 28.93
N CYS A 5 -19.74 -14.11 29.91
CA CYS A 5 -20.10 -12.70 29.83
C CYS A 5 -18.87 -11.79 29.68
N ILE A 6 -17.76 -12.09 30.36
CA ILE A 6 -16.50 -11.33 30.27
C ILE A 6 -15.85 -11.53 28.90
N ARG A 7 -15.89 -12.75 28.36
CA ARG A 7 -15.36 -13.06 27.01
C ARG A 7 -16.15 -12.33 25.93
N ASP A 8 -17.49 -12.34 26.00
CA ASP A 8 -18.36 -11.63 25.06
C ASP A 8 -18.15 -10.12 25.12
N SER A 9 -18.03 -9.56 26.32
CA SER A 9 -17.80 -8.12 26.51
C SER A 9 -16.42 -7.70 25.96
N LYS A 10 -15.38 -8.53 26.14
CA LYS A 10 -14.05 -8.28 25.61
C LYS A 10 -14.06 -8.33 24.07
N GLN A 11 -14.74 -9.31 23.48
CA GLN A 11 -14.86 -9.41 22.02
C GLN A 11 -15.61 -8.20 21.45
N THR A 12 -16.73 -7.82 22.05
CA THR A 12 -17.50 -6.63 21.63
C THR A 12 -16.65 -5.35 21.70
N PHE A 13 -15.81 -5.21 22.75
CA PHE A 13 -14.93 -4.06 22.87
C PHE A 13 -13.86 -4.03 21.78
N LEU A 14 -13.26 -5.16 21.43
CA LEU A 14 -12.31 -5.29 20.35
C LEU A 14 -12.96 -4.96 19.00
N ASP A 15 -14.18 -5.45 18.77
CA ASP A 15 -14.92 -5.18 17.54
C ASP A 15 -15.24 -3.68 17.39
N ILE A 16 -15.66 -3.01 18.47
CA ILE A 16 -15.90 -1.55 18.48
C ILE A 16 -14.58 -0.77 18.23
N TYR A 17 -13.48 -1.20 18.82
CA TYR A 17 -12.19 -0.59 18.61
C TYR A 17 -11.75 -0.71 17.14
N ASP A 18 -11.84 -1.91 16.58
CA ASP A 18 -11.51 -2.18 15.18
C ASP A 18 -12.40 -1.38 14.21
N ASP A 19 -13.70 -1.29 14.48
CA ASP A 19 -14.64 -0.50 13.69
C ASP A 19 -14.33 1.01 13.78
N SER A 20 -13.93 1.47 14.96
CA SER A 20 -13.53 2.88 15.16
C SER A 20 -12.25 3.22 14.40
N MET A 21 -11.24 2.37 14.46
CA MET A 21 -9.98 2.54 13.72
C MET A 21 -10.23 2.50 12.21
N TRP A 22 -11.10 1.62 11.77
CA TRP A 22 -11.51 1.56 10.37
C TRP A 22 -12.19 2.85 9.89
N LEU A 23 -13.12 3.43 10.68
CA LEU A 23 -13.76 4.72 10.37
C LEU A 23 -12.76 5.87 10.31
N ILE A 24 -11.79 5.92 11.23
CA ILE A 24 -10.73 6.92 11.22
C ILE A 24 -9.93 6.84 9.93
N ASN A 25 -9.45 5.65 9.56
CA ASN A 25 -8.69 5.43 8.33
C ASN A 25 -9.51 5.80 7.08
N LEU A 26 -10.80 5.50 7.08
CA LEU A 26 -11.72 5.87 6.01
C LEU A 26 -11.77 7.40 5.82
N VAL A 27 -12.01 8.13 6.89
CA VAL A 27 -12.11 9.60 6.87
C VAL A 27 -10.77 10.20 6.44
N GLU A 28 -9.65 9.72 6.98
CA GLU A 28 -8.32 10.18 6.62
C GLU A 28 -8.00 9.96 5.14
N ASN A 29 -8.37 8.80 4.59
CA ASN A 29 -8.18 8.50 3.16
C ASN A 29 -9.01 9.42 2.27
N ILE A 30 -10.30 9.65 2.59
CA ILE A 30 -11.16 10.56 1.83
C ILE A 30 -10.62 12.00 1.89
N LEU A 31 -10.23 12.48 3.07
CA LEU A 31 -9.67 13.81 3.24
C LEU A 31 -8.34 13.96 2.48
N SER A 32 -7.50 12.95 2.47
CA SER A 32 -6.23 12.96 1.73
C SER A 32 -6.46 13.04 0.23
N ILE A 33 -7.37 12.22 -0.33
CA ILE A 33 -7.75 12.27 -1.74
C ILE A 33 -8.28 13.68 -2.08
N SER A 34 -9.25 14.19 -1.33
CA SER A 34 -9.84 15.51 -1.59
C SER A 34 -8.81 16.64 -1.55
N ARG A 35 -7.89 16.62 -0.57
CA ARG A 35 -6.84 17.66 -0.46
C ARG A 35 -5.85 17.62 -1.62
N ILE A 36 -5.51 16.43 -2.10
CA ILE A 36 -4.61 16.25 -3.25
C ILE A 36 -5.32 16.72 -4.53
N GLU A 37 -6.55 16.27 -4.78
CA GLU A 37 -7.33 16.63 -5.98
C GLU A 37 -7.64 18.14 -6.05
N ASP A 38 -7.92 18.76 -4.91
CA ASP A 38 -8.14 20.22 -4.82
C ASP A 38 -6.84 21.04 -4.97
N GLY A 39 -5.67 20.42 -5.09
CA GLY A 39 -4.37 21.09 -5.11
C GLY A 39 -4.02 21.80 -3.80
N ARG A 40 -4.71 21.45 -2.69
CA ARG A 40 -4.51 22.05 -1.37
C ARG A 40 -3.45 21.36 -0.54
N MET A 41 -2.98 20.21 -1.00
CA MET A 41 -1.90 19.46 -0.33
C MET A 41 -0.56 19.91 -0.89
N ASN A 42 0.22 20.60 -0.09
CA ASN A 42 1.61 20.87 -0.41
C ASN A 42 2.42 19.60 -0.15
N LEU A 43 2.89 18.95 -1.22
CA LEU A 43 3.80 17.83 -1.11
C LEU A 43 5.18 18.31 -0.61
N SER A 44 5.70 17.62 0.39
CA SER A 44 7.07 17.85 0.88
C SER A 44 8.05 16.94 0.12
N ILE A 45 8.26 17.25 -1.17
CA ILE A 45 9.14 16.45 -2.01
C ILE A 45 10.60 16.69 -1.62
N SER A 46 11.32 15.62 -1.30
CA SER A 46 12.76 15.57 -1.05
C SER A 46 13.37 14.35 -1.74
N THR A 47 14.70 14.35 -1.79
CA THR A 47 15.45 13.19 -2.30
C THR A 47 15.62 12.20 -1.16
N GLU A 48 15.00 11.03 -1.28
CA GLU A 48 14.91 10.03 -0.23
C GLU A 48 15.47 8.68 -0.69
N LEU A 49 16.04 7.91 0.23
CA LEU A 49 16.44 6.53 -0.01
C LEU A 49 15.21 5.61 -0.05
N VAL A 50 15.06 4.87 -1.14
CA VAL A 50 13.94 3.92 -1.29
C VAL A 50 14.01 2.81 -0.25
N SER A 51 15.22 2.37 0.14
CA SER A 51 15.42 1.37 1.19
C SER A 51 14.86 1.81 2.55
N GLU A 52 15.07 3.06 2.96
CA GLU A 52 14.53 3.60 4.21
C GLU A 52 13.00 3.66 4.21
N VAL A 53 12.41 4.01 3.06
CA VAL A 53 10.95 4.04 2.89
C VAL A 53 10.35 2.64 2.95
N PHE A 54 11.03 1.63 2.41
CA PHE A 54 10.64 0.22 2.56
C PHE A 54 10.70 -0.23 4.03
N GLU A 55 11.78 0.06 4.73
CA GLU A 55 11.92 -0.28 6.15
C GLU A 55 10.82 0.34 7.00
N GLU A 56 10.49 1.62 6.76
CA GLU A 56 9.43 2.30 7.49
C GLU A 56 8.08 1.66 7.23
N ALA A 57 7.73 1.38 5.96
CA ALA A 57 6.49 0.72 5.61
C ALA A 57 6.36 -0.66 6.28
N LEU A 58 7.44 -1.46 6.26
CA LEU A 58 7.45 -2.80 6.86
C LEU A 58 7.33 -2.77 8.38
N ARG A 59 7.86 -1.75 9.06
CA ARG A 59 7.65 -1.57 10.51
C ARG A 59 6.16 -1.44 10.88
N HIS A 60 5.38 -0.80 10.02
CA HIS A 60 3.94 -0.65 10.23
C HIS A 60 3.13 -1.91 9.90
N THR A 61 3.56 -2.68 8.90
CA THR A 61 2.84 -3.87 8.43
C THR A 61 3.16 -5.14 9.21
N ASN A 62 4.32 -5.25 9.85
CA ASN A 62 4.78 -6.44 10.58
C ASN A 62 3.83 -6.92 11.70
N ARG A 63 2.96 -6.07 12.21
CA ARG A 63 1.98 -6.46 13.25
C ARG A 63 0.89 -7.40 12.73
N HIS A 64 0.65 -7.45 11.43
CA HIS A 64 -0.40 -8.24 10.79
C HIS A 64 0.14 -9.37 9.90
N SER A 65 1.47 -9.41 9.67
CA SER A 65 2.11 -10.32 8.72
C SER A 65 2.45 -11.70 9.27
N GLY A 66 2.08 -12.05 10.49
CA GLY A 66 2.55 -13.25 11.22
C GLY A 66 2.36 -14.59 10.51
N GLN A 67 1.70 -14.63 9.34
CA GLN A 67 1.48 -15.82 8.51
C GLN A 67 2.01 -15.67 7.08
N HIS A 68 2.66 -14.54 6.74
CA HIS A 68 3.20 -14.26 5.41
C HIS A 68 4.70 -14.06 5.47
N THR A 69 5.40 -14.41 4.40
CA THR A 69 6.83 -14.12 4.25
C THR A 69 6.98 -12.85 3.40
N ILE A 70 7.53 -11.80 3.99
CA ILE A 70 7.77 -10.54 3.28
C ILE A 70 9.26 -10.37 3.07
N THR A 71 9.69 -10.16 1.82
CA THR A 71 11.09 -9.95 1.44
C THR A 71 11.28 -8.67 0.66
N VAL A 72 12.48 -8.07 0.77
CA VAL A 72 12.88 -6.91 -0.01
C VAL A 72 13.98 -7.31 -0.98
N GLN A 73 13.85 -6.91 -2.25
CA GLN A 73 14.81 -7.14 -3.31
C GLN A 73 15.13 -5.80 -3.98
N MET A 74 16.36 -5.34 -3.85
CA MET A 74 16.83 -4.10 -4.46
C MET A 74 18.09 -4.38 -5.27
N ASP A 75 18.16 -3.83 -6.47
CA ASP A 75 19.36 -3.92 -7.31
C ASP A 75 20.45 -2.97 -6.80
N ASP A 76 20.06 -1.87 -6.16
CA ASP A 76 20.93 -0.86 -5.56
C ASP A 76 20.31 -0.35 -4.25
N ASP A 77 20.99 -0.58 -3.13
CA ASP A 77 20.55 -0.12 -1.81
C ASP A 77 20.62 1.41 -1.65
N LEU A 78 21.34 2.08 -2.54
CA LEU A 78 21.48 3.53 -2.58
C LEU A 78 20.53 4.20 -3.58
N LEU A 79 19.52 3.47 -4.07
CA LEU A 79 18.52 4.03 -4.99
C LEU A 79 17.79 5.21 -4.33
N LEU A 80 17.92 6.38 -4.97
CA LEU A 80 17.29 7.62 -4.56
C LEU A 80 16.10 7.96 -5.46
N ALA A 81 15.03 8.47 -4.86
CA ALA A 81 13.89 9.00 -5.60
C ALA A 81 13.39 10.32 -4.99
N HIS A 82 12.80 11.18 -5.82
CA HIS A 82 12.12 12.39 -5.37
C HIS A 82 10.73 12.05 -4.91
N MET A 83 10.47 12.22 -3.61
CA MET A 83 9.17 11.87 -3.03
C MET A 83 8.86 12.62 -1.73
N ASP A 84 7.59 12.66 -1.39
CA ASP A 84 7.13 12.84 -0.02
C ASP A 84 7.13 11.48 0.66
N ALA A 85 8.16 11.20 1.49
CA ALA A 85 8.38 9.89 2.09
C ALA A 85 7.16 9.39 2.88
N LYS A 86 6.45 10.27 3.60
CA LYS A 86 5.28 9.89 4.40
C LYS A 86 4.15 9.37 3.53
N LEU A 87 3.90 10.00 2.40
CA LEU A 87 2.84 9.59 1.49
C LEU A 87 3.22 8.31 0.74
N VAL A 88 4.48 8.14 0.35
CA VAL A 88 4.93 6.92 -0.31
C VAL A 88 4.94 5.73 0.67
N VAL A 89 5.32 5.94 1.93
CA VAL A 89 5.15 4.93 2.99
C VAL A 89 3.68 4.51 3.10
N GLN A 90 2.73 5.44 3.05
CA GLN A 90 1.30 5.11 3.06
C GLN A 90 0.87 4.29 1.85
N VAL A 91 1.39 4.60 0.65
CA VAL A 91 1.18 3.77 -0.56
C VAL A 91 1.65 2.35 -0.33
N LEU A 92 2.88 2.17 0.16
CA LEU A 92 3.46 0.85 0.41
C LEU A 92 2.67 0.07 1.47
N ILE A 93 2.28 0.70 2.57
CA ILE A 93 1.43 0.08 3.59
C ILE A 93 0.12 -0.41 2.96
N ASN A 94 -0.57 0.41 2.18
CA ASN A 94 -1.81 0.02 1.51
C ASN A 94 -1.61 -1.18 0.56
N LEU A 95 -0.52 -1.21 -0.20
CA LEU A 95 -0.23 -2.30 -1.13
C LEU A 95 0.12 -3.60 -0.40
N VAL A 96 0.95 -3.52 0.65
CA VAL A 96 1.35 -4.68 1.46
C VAL A 96 0.15 -5.22 2.26
N ASP A 97 -0.65 -4.36 2.87
CA ASP A 97 -1.86 -4.77 3.59
C ASP A 97 -2.88 -5.44 2.65
N ASN A 98 -3.01 -4.96 1.41
CA ASN A 98 -3.81 -5.62 0.39
C ASN A 98 -3.26 -7.02 0.07
N ALA A 99 -1.96 -7.16 -0.13
CA ALA A 99 -1.33 -8.45 -0.36
C ALA A 99 -1.57 -9.42 0.81
N ILE A 100 -1.37 -8.99 2.06
CA ILE A 100 -1.65 -9.79 3.25
C ILE A 100 -3.13 -10.21 3.32
N LYS A 101 -4.03 -9.30 3.01
CA LYS A 101 -5.47 -9.51 3.14
C LYS A 101 -6.03 -10.47 2.09
N TYR A 102 -5.55 -10.39 0.85
CA TYR A 102 -6.12 -11.11 -0.29
C TYR A 102 -5.35 -12.36 -0.69
N THR A 103 -4.28 -12.70 0.02
CA THR A 103 -3.53 -13.92 -0.19
C THR A 103 -3.70 -14.90 0.98
N PRO A 104 -3.61 -16.22 0.74
CA PRO A 104 -3.70 -17.20 1.82
C PRO A 104 -2.49 -17.14 2.76
N ALA A 105 -2.65 -17.66 3.96
CA ALA A 105 -1.55 -17.84 4.90
C ALA A 105 -0.41 -18.65 4.27
N GLY A 106 0.83 -18.26 4.50
CA GLY A 106 2.02 -18.86 3.89
C GLY A 106 2.44 -18.23 2.57
N SER A 107 1.68 -17.26 2.03
CA SER A 107 2.05 -16.55 0.80
C SER A 107 3.30 -15.70 0.96
N HIS A 108 3.97 -15.46 -0.16
CA HIS A 108 5.16 -14.62 -0.25
C HIS A 108 4.81 -13.26 -0.86
N ILE A 109 5.28 -12.22 -0.19
CA ILE A 109 5.13 -10.83 -0.65
C ILE A 109 6.53 -10.28 -0.86
N VAL A 110 6.80 -9.72 -2.03
CA VAL A 110 8.11 -9.17 -2.37
C VAL A 110 7.98 -7.69 -2.70
N LEU A 111 8.73 -6.86 -1.98
CA LEU A 111 8.96 -5.47 -2.33
C LEU A 111 10.24 -5.38 -3.14
N SER A 112 10.19 -4.76 -4.30
CA SER A 112 11.39 -4.57 -5.12
C SER A 112 11.47 -3.16 -5.69
N ALA A 113 12.69 -2.69 -5.92
CA ALA A 113 12.94 -1.40 -6.54
C ALA A 113 14.17 -1.45 -7.44
N ALA A 114 14.10 -0.76 -8.57
CA ALA A 114 15.20 -0.61 -9.52
C ALA A 114 15.12 0.74 -10.24
N ALA A 115 16.25 1.28 -10.65
CA ALA A 115 16.31 2.42 -11.56
C ALA A 115 15.97 1.98 -12.98
N GLN A 116 15.07 2.70 -13.66
CA GLN A 116 14.73 2.44 -15.05
C GLN A 116 14.54 3.77 -15.80
N GLY A 117 15.49 4.13 -16.64
CA GLY A 117 15.51 5.44 -17.28
C GLY A 117 15.64 6.56 -16.24
N GLU A 118 14.71 7.50 -16.24
CA GLU A 118 14.63 8.61 -15.29
C GLU A 118 13.73 8.33 -14.08
N SER A 119 13.31 7.08 -13.89
CA SER A 119 12.37 6.69 -12.85
C SER A 119 12.94 5.62 -11.93
N ALA A 120 12.62 5.73 -10.66
CA ALA A 120 12.64 4.62 -9.72
C ALA A 120 11.34 3.81 -9.91
N VAL A 121 11.47 2.55 -10.27
CA VAL A 121 10.35 1.62 -10.45
C VAL A 121 10.25 0.75 -9.23
N ILE A 122 9.14 0.87 -8.52
CA ILE A 122 8.87 0.16 -7.27
C ILE A 122 7.75 -0.84 -7.51
N ARG A 123 7.93 -2.07 -7.00
CA ARG A 123 6.95 -3.15 -7.15
C ARG A 123 6.63 -3.78 -5.80
N VAL A 124 5.36 -4.10 -5.63
CA VAL A 124 4.87 -4.98 -4.56
C VAL A 124 4.20 -6.16 -5.25
N SER A 125 4.77 -7.34 -5.12
CA SER A 125 4.27 -8.58 -5.74
C SER A 125 3.87 -9.60 -4.69
N ASP A 126 2.82 -10.36 -5.00
CA ASP A 126 2.34 -11.48 -4.21
C ASP A 126 2.17 -12.72 -5.07
N ASP A 127 2.08 -13.88 -4.44
CA ASP A 127 1.80 -15.17 -5.04
C ASP A 127 0.37 -15.66 -4.75
N GLY A 128 -0.56 -14.73 -4.62
CA GLY A 128 -1.97 -14.99 -4.36
C GLY A 128 -2.77 -15.46 -5.58
N PRO A 129 -4.10 -15.43 -5.51
CA PRO A 129 -4.97 -15.94 -6.59
C PRO A 129 -5.01 -15.05 -7.84
N GLY A 130 -4.42 -13.84 -7.79
CA GLY A 130 -4.50 -12.88 -8.88
C GLY A 130 -5.83 -12.13 -8.96
N ILE A 131 -5.94 -11.23 -9.94
CA ILE A 131 -7.11 -10.41 -10.21
C ILE A 131 -7.48 -10.57 -11.69
N PRO A 132 -8.76 -10.85 -12.03
CA PRO A 132 -9.21 -10.96 -13.41
C PRO A 132 -8.93 -9.67 -14.23
N ASP A 133 -8.59 -9.81 -15.50
CA ASP A 133 -8.22 -8.68 -16.38
C ASP A 133 -9.28 -7.59 -16.42
N GLU A 134 -10.56 -7.96 -16.42
CA GLU A 134 -11.69 -7.03 -16.45
C GLU A 134 -11.78 -6.16 -15.18
N ALA A 135 -11.18 -6.60 -14.09
CA ALA A 135 -11.18 -5.89 -12.80
C ALA A 135 -9.92 -5.05 -12.57
N LYS A 136 -8.81 -5.30 -13.29
CA LYS A 136 -7.51 -4.66 -13.03
C LYS A 136 -7.52 -3.14 -13.13
N GLU A 137 -8.24 -2.57 -14.09
CA GLU A 137 -8.38 -1.11 -14.22
C GLU A 137 -9.29 -0.53 -13.13
N LYS A 138 -10.34 -1.28 -12.77
CA LYS A 138 -11.36 -0.84 -11.82
C LYS A 138 -10.88 -0.86 -10.38
N VAL A 139 -9.85 -1.64 -10.03
CA VAL A 139 -9.36 -1.73 -8.64
C VAL A 139 -8.86 -0.39 -8.10
N PHE A 140 -8.49 0.54 -8.96
CA PHE A 140 -8.06 1.88 -8.59
C PHE A 140 -9.19 2.91 -8.52
N GLU A 141 -10.42 2.53 -8.84
CA GLU A 141 -11.59 3.39 -8.69
C GLU A 141 -12.05 3.42 -7.23
N MET A 142 -12.55 4.58 -6.79
CA MET A 142 -13.12 4.71 -5.45
C MET A 142 -14.31 3.76 -5.29
N PHE A 143 -14.38 3.10 -4.12
CA PHE A 143 -15.45 2.16 -3.77
C PHE A 143 -15.49 0.89 -4.65
N SER A 144 -14.45 0.59 -5.40
CA SER A 144 -14.33 -0.65 -6.14
C SER A 144 -14.03 -1.80 -5.19
N THR A 145 -15.07 -2.57 -4.86
CA THR A 145 -14.95 -3.84 -4.13
C THR A 145 -15.27 -4.96 -5.10
N GLY A 146 -14.34 -5.91 -5.28
CA GLY A 146 -14.58 -7.07 -6.15
C GLY A 146 -15.86 -7.82 -5.75
N GLU A 147 -16.69 -8.20 -6.72
CA GLU A 147 -18.06 -8.72 -6.57
C GLU A 147 -18.23 -10.02 -5.76
N LYS A 148 -17.17 -10.61 -5.22
CA LYS A 148 -17.28 -11.92 -4.54
C LYS A 148 -16.47 -11.99 -3.25
N ARG A 149 -16.93 -11.37 -2.17
CA ARG A 149 -16.74 -11.85 -0.78
C ARG A 149 -17.51 -10.97 0.19
N ILE A 150 -18.81 -11.24 0.30
CA ILE A 150 -19.76 -10.52 1.16
C ILE A 150 -19.50 -10.74 2.67
N SER A 151 -18.67 -11.70 3.06
CA SER A 151 -18.48 -12.04 4.48
C SER A 151 -17.40 -11.22 5.21
N ASP A 152 -16.50 -10.51 4.48
CA ASP A 152 -15.44 -9.69 5.09
C ASP A 152 -15.44 -8.24 4.59
N SER A 153 -16.46 -7.86 3.85
CA SER A 153 -16.61 -6.57 3.16
C SER A 153 -16.79 -5.35 4.08
N ARG A 154 -16.95 -5.56 5.38
CA ARG A 154 -17.08 -4.45 6.35
C ARG A 154 -15.80 -3.65 6.55
N ARG A 155 -14.63 -4.15 6.10
CA ARG A 155 -13.32 -3.54 6.34
C ARG A 155 -12.57 -3.07 5.09
N SER A 156 -13.17 -3.13 3.89
CA SER A 156 -12.57 -2.65 2.65
C SER A 156 -13.56 -1.85 1.84
N LEU A 157 -13.45 -0.54 1.88
CA LEU A 157 -14.28 0.36 1.07
C LEU A 157 -13.69 0.66 -0.31
N GLY A 158 -12.62 -0.02 -0.72
CA GLY A 158 -12.00 0.22 -2.03
C GLY A 158 -11.40 1.62 -2.18
N LEU A 159 -10.96 2.24 -1.07
CA LEU A 159 -10.34 3.57 -1.09
C LEU A 159 -8.82 3.53 -1.07
N GLY A 160 -8.22 2.45 -0.57
CA GLY A 160 -6.76 2.36 -0.41
C GLY A 160 -6.02 2.45 -1.74
N LEU A 161 -6.48 1.73 -2.77
CA LEU A 161 -5.84 1.77 -4.10
C LEU A 161 -6.14 3.07 -4.85
N ALA A 162 -7.34 3.65 -4.69
CA ALA A 162 -7.65 4.98 -5.23
C ALA A 162 -6.71 6.04 -4.62
N LEU A 163 -6.48 5.99 -3.31
CA LEU A 163 -5.52 6.86 -2.64
C LEU A 163 -4.10 6.64 -3.16
N CYS A 164 -3.65 5.39 -3.34
CA CYS A 164 -2.35 5.09 -3.94
C CYS A 164 -2.20 5.76 -5.31
N ARG A 165 -3.19 5.62 -6.19
CA ARG A 165 -3.18 6.25 -7.52
C ARG A 165 -3.10 7.77 -7.42
N THR A 166 -3.89 8.38 -6.54
CA THR A 166 -3.89 9.84 -6.34
C THR A 166 -2.53 10.34 -5.82
N ILE A 167 -1.94 9.67 -4.83
CA ILE A 167 -0.62 10.01 -4.30
C ILE A 167 0.45 9.89 -5.37
N ILE A 168 0.52 8.77 -6.09
CA ILE A 168 1.54 8.54 -7.11
C ILE A 168 1.40 9.53 -8.28
N ALA A 169 0.18 9.81 -8.72
CA ALA A 169 -0.08 10.83 -9.75
C ALA A 169 0.39 12.23 -9.31
N ALA A 170 0.17 12.59 -8.03
CA ALA A 170 0.67 13.86 -7.47
C ALA A 170 2.20 13.96 -7.43
N HIS A 171 2.91 12.81 -7.40
CA HIS A 171 4.38 12.73 -7.54
C HIS A 171 4.86 12.72 -9.00
N GLY A 172 3.96 12.85 -9.98
CA GLY A 172 4.28 12.74 -11.41
C GLY A 172 4.55 11.32 -11.89
N GLY A 173 4.22 10.31 -11.07
CA GLY A 173 4.37 8.90 -11.40
C GLY A 173 3.10 8.25 -11.91
N THR A 174 3.18 6.95 -12.16
CA THR A 174 2.06 6.09 -12.57
C THR A 174 2.03 4.85 -11.68
N ILE A 175 0.83 4.29 -11.47
CA ILE A 175 0.65 2.99 -10.80
C ILE A 175 -0.16 2.07 -11.70
N THR A 176 0.28 0.82 -11.80
CA THR A 176 -0.35 -0.22 -12.64
C THR A 176 -0.42 -1.54 -11.88
N LEU A 177 -1.29 -2.43 -12.35
CA LEU A 177 -1.45 -3.79 -11.87
C LEU A 177 -1.25 -4.78 -13.02
N SER A 178 -0.42 -5.78 -12.80
CA SER A 178 -0.19 -6.89 -13.73
C SER A 178 -0.20 -8.24 -12.99
N ASP A 179 -0.25 -9.34 -13.77
CA ASP A 179 -0.15 -10.67 -13.20
C ASP A 179 1.28 -11.02 -12.78
N ASN A 180 1.38 -11.76 -11.70
CA ASN A 180 2.62 -12.41 -11.29
C ASN A 180 2.70 -13.83 -11.89
N THR A 181 3.90 -14.36 -12.06
CA THR A 181 4.14 -15.71 -12.56
C THR A 181 4.67 -16.59 -11.43
N PRO A 182 4.09 -17.80 -11.19
CA PRO A 182 3.03 -18.46 -11.98
C PRO A 182 1.61 -17.98 -11.68
N HIS A 183 1.36 -17.25 -10.61
CA HIS A 183 0.10 -16.64 -10.19
C HIS A 183 0.34 -15.51 -9.19
N GLY A 184 -0.64 -14.65 -8.98
CA GLY A 184 -0.59 -13.53 -8.06
C GLY A 184 -0.68 -12.18 -8.77
N CYS A 185 -0.38 -11.12 -8.03
CA CYS A 185 -0.43 -9.74 -8.49
C CYS A 185 0.92 -9.05 -8.40
N ILE A 186 1.17 -8.10 -9.29
CA ILE A 186 2.28 -7.15 -9.23
C ILE A 186 1.72 -5.75 -9.34
N PHE A 187 1.74 -5.01 -8.25
CA PHE A 187 1.52 -3.56 -8.27
C PHE A 187 2.85 -2.89 -8.57
N THR A 188 2.90 -2.10 -9.64
CA THR A 188 4.09 -1.36 -10.05
C THR A 188 3.79 0.13 -10.05
N PHE A 189 4.63 0.92 -9.39
CA PHE A 189 4.55 2.37 -9.48
C PHE A 189 5.92 3.01 -9.73
N THR A 190 5.89 4.22 -10.27
CA THR A 190 7.08 4.98 -10.64
C THR A 190 7.17 6.28 -9.85
N LEU A 191 8.39 6.67 -9.54
CA LEU A 191 8.72 7.97 -8.97
C LEU A 191 9.92 8.56 -9.74
N PRO A 192 10.05 9.88 -9.83
CA PRO A 192 11.24 10.49 -10.44
C PRO A 192 12.50 10.08 -9.68
N LEU A 193 13.58 9.72 -10.39
CA LEU A 193 14.86 9.43 -9.76
C LEU A 193 15.40 10.67 -9.04
N GLY A 194 15.92 10.46 -7.84
CA GLY A 194 16.70 11.46 -7.11
C GLY A 194 18.11 11.55 -7.67
N ALA A 195 18.55 12.75 -8.02
CA ALA A 195 19.95 12.98 -8.32
C ALA A 195 20.72 13.27 -7.02
N VAL A 196 21.87 12.61 -6.84
CA VAL A 196 22.83 13.06 -5.82
C VAL A 196 23.41 14.38 -6.34
N SER A 197 22.96 15.51 -5.79
CA SER A 197 23.54 16.80 -6.10
C SER A 197 24.90 16.88 -5.40
N TYR A 198 25.97 16.50 -6.11
CA TYR A 198 27.33 16.86 -5.68
C TYR A 198 27.48 18.37 -5.86
N THR A 199 27.08 19.13 -4.86
CA THR A 199 27.52 20.52 -4.76
C THR A 199 28.98 20.46 -4.38
N HIS A 200 29.85 20.68 -5.35
CA HIS A 200 31.27 20.91 -5.09
C HIS A 200 31.38 22.12 -4.15
N LEU A 201 31.87 21.88 -2.94
CA LEU A 201 32.44 22.91 -2.07
C LEU A 201 33.78 23.42 -2.65
#